data_ef19bfdc1d72696ecf4687dae3cea1d8
#
_entry.id   ef19bfdc1d72696ecf4687dae3cea1d8
#
_cell.length_a   1.000
_cell.length_b   1.000
_cell.length_c   1.000
_cell.angle_alpha   90.00
_cell.angle_beta   90.00
_cell.angle_gamma   90.00
#
_symmetry.space_group_name_H-M   'P 1'
#
loop_
_entity.id
_entity.type
_entity.pdbx_description
1 polymer ?
#
loop_
_entity_poly.entity_id
_entity_poly.type
_entity_poly.pdbx_seq_one_letter_code
_entity_poly.pdbx_strand_id
1 'polypeptide(L)'
;QINNAWPSMIWHLYDFYLRPAGGYFGAKRSMEALHPLYGYDDHSIWLVSSHYEDAKGLKLTTKIYNLDMTEKFTQENSADAPADSTAKIFTLPDVAGLSPTYFLALKLQDSTGKVVGSNFYWLSTKQEVLDWAKTNWWMTPTATYADFTALSQLPKVKLNVSERTERKGEESITHVTIENPSKSLAFFVRLKVAKGAKGEEILPVIWEDNYISLLPGEKREVTATYRAAELGTAKPVVEATGWNVE
;
A
#
# COMPACT_ATOMS: atom_id res chain seq x y z
N GLN A 1 -15.84 10.63 5.04
CA GLN A 1 -16.13 10.49 6.48
C GLN A 1 -14.90 9.93 7.20
N ILE A 2 -14.45 10.58 8.29
CA ILE A 2 -13.21 10.19 8.98
C ILE A 2 -13.45 8.95 9.84
N ASN A 3 -14.45 8.97 10.73
CA ASN A 3 -14.81 7.85 11.59
C ASN A 3 -16.29 7.81 11.91
N ASN A 4 -16.73 6.77 12.63
CA ASN A 4 -18.11 6.58 13.07
C ASN A 4 -18.31 7.00 14.53
N ALA A 5 -19.57 7.35 14.86
CA ALA A 5 -20.01 7.60 16.22
C ALA A 5 -20.28 6.30 17.02
N TRP A 6 -20.38 5.15 16.36
CA TRP A 6 -20.57 3.81 16.94
C TRP A 6 -19.97 2.73 16.04
N PRO A 7 -19.71 1.52 16.55
CA PRO A 7 -19.19 0.42 15.74
C PRO A 7 -20.16 0.05 14.62
N SER A 8 -19.78 0.36 13.39
CA SER A 8 -20.52 0.01 12.17
C SER A 8 -19.58 -0.08 10.99
N MET A 9 -20.00 -0.74 9.93
CA MET A 9 -19.23 -0.83 8.69
C MET A 9 -19.84 0.09 7.65
N ILE A 10 -19.13 1.19 7.36
CA ILE A 10 -19.49 2.17 6.33
C ILE A 10 -18.18 2.74 5.71
N TRP A 11 -18.27 3.57 4.70
CA TRP A 11 -17.16 4.17 3.96
C TRP A 11 -16.38 5.24 4.77
N HIS A 12 -15.73 4.86 5.86
CA HIS A 12 -14.90 5.74 6.66
C HIS A 12 -13.43 5.28 6.67
N LEU A 13 -12.53 6.21 6.98
CA LEU A 13 -11.09 5.97 6.98
C LEU A 13 -10.60 5.32 8.28
N TYR A 14 -11.23 5.69 9.40
CA TYR A 14 -10.99 5.10 10.74
C TYR A 14 -12.24 4.39 11.23
N ASP A 15 -12.06 3.27 11.91
CA ASP A 15 -13.17 2.66 12.64
C ASP A 15 -13.52 3.44 13.91
N PHE A 16 -14.56 2.99 14.63
CA PHE A 16 -14.99 3.60 15.89
C PHE A 16 -13.88 3.68 16.93
N TYR A 17 -12.96 2.74 16.95
CA TYR A 17 -11.83 2.67 17.89
C TYR A 17 -10.61 3.48 17.46
N LEU A 18 -10.72 4.31 16.43
CA LEU A 18 -9.65 5.09 15.81
C LEU A 18 -8.54 4.23 15.19
N ARG A 19 -8.90 3.04 14.73
CA ARG A 19 -8.00 2.18 13.96
C ARG A 19 -8.10 2.56 12.48
N PRO A 20 -6.99 2.96 11.83
CA PRO A 20 -7.02 3.23 10.40
C PRO A 20 -7.14 1.93 9.61
N ALA A 21 -7.96 1.94 8.57
CA ALA A 21 -8.15 0.82 7.65
C ALA A 21 -7.26 0.93 6.41
N GLY A 22 -7.23 -0.10 5.56
CA GLY A 22 -6.46 -0.09 4.32
C GLY A 22 -6.83 1.07 3.39
N GLY A 23 -8.11 1.48 3.36
CA GLY A 23 -8.57 2.65 2.60
C GLY A 23 -7.93 3.96 3.05
N TYR A 24 -7.62 4.13 4.35
CA TYR A 24 -6.87 5.28 4.86
C TYR A 24 -5.46 5.34 4.23
N PHE A 25 -4.73 4.23 4.22
CA PHE A 25 -3.38 4.21 3.67
C PHE A 25 -3.36 4.32 2.15
N GLY A 26 -4.38 3.80 1.46
CA GLY A 26 -4.58 4.06 0.04
C GLY A 26 -4.76 5.55 -0.25
N ALA A 27 -5.65 6.23 0.49
CA ALA A 27 -5.86 7.67 0.37
C ALA A 27 -4.59 8.47 0.73
N LYS A 28 -3.91 8.10 1.84
CA LYS A 28 -2.66 8.75 2.25
C LYS A 28 -1.60 8.67 1.15
N ARG A 29 -1.43 7.50 0.55
CA ARG A 29 -0.44 7.28 -0.52
C ARG A 29 -0.79 8.05 -1.80
N SER A 30 -2.06 8.16 -2.14
CA SER A 30 -2.51 8.96 -3.29
C SER A 30 -2.38 10.47 -3.08
N MET A 31 -2.13 10.92 -1.84
CA MET A 31 -1.88 12.32 -1.47
C MET A 31 -0.40 12.63 -1.24
N GLU A 32 0.51 11.68 -1.48
CA GLU A 32 1.95 11.95 -1.45
C GLU A 32 2.29 12.99 -2.51
N ALA A 33 3.15 13.96 -2.13
CA ALA A 33 3.47 15.09 -2.99
C ALA A 33 4.18 14.68 -4.30
N LEU A 34 4.87 13.55 -4.30
CA LEU A 34 5.51 12.96 -5.47
C LEU A 34 5.22 11.47 -5.52
N HIS A 35 4.42 11.02 -6.48
CA HIS A 35 4.06 9.62 -6.56
C HIS A 35 3.78 9.15 -8.00
N PRO A 36 4.13 7.90 -8.33
CA PRO A 36 3.70 7.25 -9.56
C PRO A 36 2.29 6.67 -9.39
N LEU A 37 1.47 6.74 -10.44
CA LEU A 37 0.14 6.15 -10.45
C LEU A 37 -0.16 5.41 -11.76
N TYR A 38 -1.14 4.51 -11.69
CA TYR A 38 -1.70 3.77 -12.81
C TYR A 38 -3.12 4.25 -13.12
N GLY A 39 -3.36 4.66 -14.36
CA GLY A 39 -4.69 5.00 -14.87
C GLY A 39 -5.44 3.74 -15.31
N TYR A 40 -6.60 3.48 -14.69
CA TYR A 40 -7.42 2.31 -15.01
C TYR A 40 -8.17 2.42 -16.34
N ASP A 41 -8.34 3.63 -16.84
CA ASP A 41 -9.10 3.94 -18.05
C ASP A 41 -8.31 3.67 -19.34
N ASP A 42 -7.03 4.02 -19.34
CA ASP A 42 -6.16 3.92 -20.52
C ASP A 42 -4.87 3.13 -20.28
N HIS A 43 -4.76 2.47 -19.13
CA HIS A 43 -3.59 1.69 -18.69
C HIS A 43 -2.28 2.48 -18.69
N SER A 44 -2.36 3.78 -18.50
CA SER A 44 -1.18 4.65 -18.49
C SER A 44 -0.50 4.70 -17.13
N ILE A 45 0.81 4.88 -17.18
CA ILE A 45 1.63 5.17 -16.00
C ILE A 45 1.90 6.67 -15.99
N TRP A 46 1.59 7.29 -14.86
CA TRP A 46 1.70 8.71 -14.63
C TRP A 46 2.65 9.00 -13.48
N LEU A 47 3.23 10.18 -13.52
CA LEU A 47 3.98 10.77 -12.41
C LEU A 47 3.29 12.07 -12.00
N VAL A 48 2.94 12.16 -10.73
CA VAL A 48 2.29 13.33 -10.13
C VAL A 48 3.25 14.01 -9.19
N SER A 49 3.38 15.34 -9.30
CA SER A 49 4.12 16.19 -8.39
C SER A 49 3.27 17.37 -7.96
N SER A 50 3.09 17.53 -6.66
CA SER A 50 2.54 18.74 -6.03
C SER A 50 3.61 19.53 -5.26
N HIS A 51 4.88 19.25 -5.53
CA HIS A 51 5.98 20.07 -5.02
C HIS A 51 6.02 21.43 -5.71
N TYR A 52 6.52 22.43 -5.00
CA TYR A 52 6.75 23.78 -5.57
C TYR A 52 8.06 23.91 -6.33
N GLU A 53 8.87 22.86 -6.35
CA GLU A 53 10.17 22.77 -7.03
C GLU A 53 10.20 21.54 -7.93
N ASP A 54 11.00 21.64 -9.01
CA ASP A 54 11.21 20.52 -9.94
C ASP A 54 11.96 19.38 -9.22
N ALA A 55 11.48 18.15 -9.37
CA ALA A 55 12.24 16.94 -9.04
C ALA A 55 12.83 16.36 -10.32
N LYS A 56 14.18 16.31 -10.40
CA LYS A 56 14.92 15.89 -11.61
C LYS A 56 15.70 14.60 -11.38
N GLY A 57 16.00 13.92 -12.50
CA GLY A 57 16.82 12.72 -12.48
C GLY A 57 16.16 11.55 -11.79
N LEU A 58 14.84 11.45 -11.86
CA LEU A 58 14.07 10.37 -11.29
C LEU A 58 14.15 9.14 -12.19
N LYS A 59 14.11 7.96 -11.59
CA LYS A 59 13.97 6.68 -12.26
C LYS A 59 12.70 5.98 -11.81
N LEU A 60 11.78 5.77 -12.74
CA LEU A 60 10.55 5.01 -12.54
C LEU A 60 10.75 3.58 -13.05
N THR A 61 10.64 2.61 -12.16
CA THR A 61 10.62 1.18 -12.49
C THR A 61 9.19 0.68 -12.41
N THR A 62 8.70 0.11 -13.51
CA THR A 62 7.38 -0.52 -13.62
C THR A 62 7.55 -2.01 -13.83
N LYS A 63 6.90 -2.83 -13.00
CA LYS A 63 6.96 -4.29 -13.10
C LYS A 63 5.58 -4.91 -12.99
N ILE A 64 5.33 -5.95 -13.79
CA ILE A 64 4.13 -6.77 -13.70
C ILE A 64 4.53 -8.19 -13.32
N TYR A 65 3.80 -8.74 -12.35
CA TYR A 65 3.99 -10.10 -11.86
C TYR A 65 2.69 -10.90 -11.94
N ASN A 66 2.78 -12.14 -12.33
CA ASN A 66 1.71 -13.10 -12.13
C ASN A 66 1.51 -13.42 -10.63
N LEU A 67 0.43 -14.12 -10.30
CA LEU A 67 0.12 -14.52 -8.92
C LEU A 67 1.25 -15.30 -8.25
N ASP A 68 2.01 -16.09 -9.01
CA ASP A 68 3.16 -16.89 -8.57
C ASP A 68 4.48 -16.12 -8.51
N MET A 69 4.45 -14.80 -8.67
CA MET A 69 5.60 -13.89 -8.71
C MET A 69 6.49 -14.04 -9.95
N THR A 70 6.08 -14.77 -10.98
CA THR A 70 6.75 -14.73 -12.29
C THR A 70 6.65 -13.33 -12.87
N GLU A 71 7.80 -12.69 -13.12
CA GLU A 71 7.86 -11.38 -13.78
C GLU A 71 7.45 -11.51 -15.25
N LYS A 72 6.45 -10.76 -15.65
CA LYS A 72 5.87 -10.76 -17.00
C LYS A 72 6.25 -9.52 -17.81
N PHE A 73 6.55 -8.44 -17.11
CA PHE A 73 6.94 -7.17 -17.73
C PHE A 73 7.84 -6.39 -16.79
N THR A 74 8.84 -5.73 -17.35
CA THR A 74 9.65 -4.73 -16.65
C THR A 74 10.01 -3.61 -17.60
N GLN A 75 9.90 -2.37 -17.15
CA GLN A 75 10.35 -1.20 -17.87
C GLN A 75 10.90 -0.16 -16.90
N GLU A 76 12.01 0.46 -17.29
CA GLU A 76 12.60 1.59 -16.59
C GLU A 76 12.50 2.85 -17.45
N ASN A 77 12.05 3.93 -16.86
CA ASN A 77 11.96 5.23 -17.50
C ASN A 77 12.70 6.27 -16.66
N SER A 78 13.54 7.07 -17.30
CA SER A 78 13.99 8.33 -16.71
C SER A 78 12.86 9.34 -16.79
N ALA A 79 12.63 10.08 -15.72
CA ALA A 79 11.58 11.10 -15.66
C ALA A 79 12.07 12.31 -14.87
N ASP A 80 11.55 13.46 -15.25
CA ASP A 80 11.58 14.67 -14.45
C ASP A 80 10.13 15.03 -14.08
N ALA A 81 9.93 15.51 -12.88
CA ALA A 81 8.63 15.99 -12.40
C ALA A 81 8.74 17.50 -12.16
N PRO A 82 8.28 18.34 -13.10
CA PRO A 82 8.18 19.78 -12.87
C PRO A 82 7.31 20.10 -11.65
N ALA A 83 7.50 21.28 -11.08
CA ALA A 83 6.65 21.78 -10.00
C ALA A 83 5.17 21.76 -10.41
N ASP A 84 4.30 21.33 -9.49
CA ASP A 84 2.84 21.27 -9.64
C ASP A 84 2.39 20.71 -11.00
N SER A 85 2.81 19.47 -11.29
CA SER A 85 2.60 18.85 -12.58
C SER A 85 2.08 17.42 -12.50
N THR A 86 1.44 17.01 -13.60
CA THR A 86 1.07 15.61 -13.85
C THR A 86 1.53 15.25 -15.25
N ALA A 87 2.39 14.23 -15.36
CA ALA A 87 2.97 13.80 -16.62
C ALA A 87 2.66 12.32 -16.89
N LYS A 88 2.16 12.04 -18.09
CA LYS A 88 2.05 10.67 -18.60
C LYS A 88 3.45 10.19 -19.01
N ILE A 89 3.90 9.10 -18.42
CA ILE A 89 5.22 8.54 -18.73
C ILE A 89 5.13 7.58 -19.93
N PHE A 90 4.20 6.63 -19.85
CA PHE A 90 3.91 5.72 -20.97
C PHE A 90 2.58 5.01 -20.76
N THR A 91 2.11 4.30 -21.79
CA THR A 91 0.97 3.38 -21.66
C THR A 91 1.51 1.95 -21.61
N LEU A 92 1.04 1.15 -20.65
CA LEU A 92 1.40 -0.27 -20.56
C LEU A 92 1.01 -0.99 -21.87
N PRO A 93 1.91 -1.77 -22.47
CA PRO A 93 1.54 -2.60 -23.60
C PRO A 93 0.67 -3.78 -23.16
N ASP A 94 0.05 -4.44 -24.12
CA ASP A 94 -0.57 -5.72 -23.88
C ASP A 94 0.48 -6.75 -23.47
N VAL A 95 0.34 -7.31 -22.28
CA VAL A 95 1.27 -8.30 -21.71
C VAL A 95 0.65 -9.70 -21.83
N ALA A 96 1.30 -10.55 -22.63
CA ALA A 96 0.82 -11.91 -22.84
C ALA A 96 1.07 -12.83 -21.62
N GLY A 97 0.16 -13.78 -21.40
CA GLY A 97 0.32 -14.83 -20.38
C GLY A 97 0.21 -14.34 -18.95
N LEU A 98 -0.61 -13.32 -18.72
CA LEU A 98 -0.99 -12.90 -17.36
C LEU A 98 -1.91 -13.93 -16.72
N SER A 99 -1.73 -14.13 -15.40
CA SER A 99 -2.71 -14.87 -14.59
C SER A 99 -4.00 -14.05 -14.42
N PRO A 100 -5.16 -14.69 -14.15
CA PRO A 100 -6.44 -13.98 -13.97
C PRO A 100 -6.37 -12.81 -12.98
N THR A 101 -5.64 -12.99 -11.89
CA THR A 101 -5.21 -11.93 -10.98
C THR A 101 -3.70 -11.76 -11.12
N TYR A 102 -3.23 -10.53 -11.27
CA TYR A 102 -1.82 -10.18 -11.41
C TYR A 102 -1.50 -8.89 -10.65
N PHE A 103 -0.23 -8.56 -10.52
CA PHE A 103 0.23 -7.41 -9.73
C PHE A 103 1.04 -6.45 -10.57
N LEU A 104 0.82 -5.15 -10.35
CA LEU A 104 1.61 -4.07 -10.92
C LEU A 104 2.33 -3.34 -9.79
N ALA A 105 3.64 -3.28 -9.84
CA ALA A 105 4.49 -2.56 -8.90
C ALA A 105 5.15 -1.37 -9.58
N LEU A 106 4.99 -0.18 -9.00
CA LEU A 106 5.62 1.05 -9.41
C LEU A 106 6.60 1.50 -8.34
N LYS A 107 7.85 1.79 -8.73
CA LYS A 107 8.89 2.27 -7.82
C LYS A 107 9.60 3.46 -8.43
N LEU A 108 9.54 4.60 -7.74
CA LEU A 108 10.22 5.83 -8.11
C LEU A 108 11.44 6.05 -7.22
N GLN A 109 12.58 6.26 -7.83
CA GLN A 109 13.85 6.49 -7.14
C GLN A 109 14.43 7.83 -7.59
N ASP A 110 15.12 8.51 -6.68
CA ASP A 110 15.92 9.69 -7.00
C ASP A 110 17.29 9.31 -7.60
N SER A 111 18.10 10.32 -7.93
CA SER A 111 19.44 10.14 -8.49
C SER A 111 20.42 9.40 -7.58
N THR A 112 20.13 9.30 -6.28
CA THR A 112 20.95 8.55 -5.29
C THR A 112 20.52 7.09 -5.19
N GLY A 113 19.41 6.71 -5.84
CA GLY A 113 18.79 5.40 -5.75
C GLY A 113 17.84 5.23 -4.55
N LYS A 114 17.60 6.29 -3.79
CA LYS A 114 16.61 6.30 -2.71
C LYS A 114 15.21 6.22 -3.29
N VAL A 115 14.35 5.35 -2.74
CA VAL A 115 12.93 5.30 -3.09
C VAL A 115 12.25 6.55 -2.54
N VAL A 116 11.63 7.32 -3.42
CA VAL A 116 10.91 8.57 -3.12
C VAL A 116 9.42 8.48 -3.40
N GLY A 117 8.95 7.38 -3.96
CA GLY A 117 7.54 7.08 -4.18
C GLY A 117 7.37 5.64 -4.64
N SER A 118 6.26 5.03 -4.31
CA SER A 118 5.93 3.68 -4.78
C SER A 118 4.42 3.48 -4.77
N ASN A 119 3.94 2.59 -5.65
CA ASN A 119 2.57 2.15 -5.63
C ASN A 119 2.47 0.67 -6.01
N PHE A 120 1.44 0.00 -5.52
CA PHE A 120 1.23 -1.42 -5.76
C PHE A 120 -0.26 -1.68 -6.02
N TYR A 121 -0.53 -2.33 -7.15
CA TYR A 121 -1.89 -2.63 -7.59
C TYR A 121 -2.06 -4.13 -7.75
N TRP A 122 -3.25 -4.63 -7.45
CA TRP A 122 -3.73 -5.95 -7.83
C TRP A 122 -4.80 -5.78 -8.89
N LEU A 123 -4.59 -6.40 -10.01
CA LEU A 123 -5.36 -6.23 -11.23
C LEU A 123 -5.94 -7.56 -11.71
N SER A 124 -6.96 -7.51 -12.53
CA SER A 124 -7.57 -8.69 -13.14
C SER A 124 -7.55 -8.59 -14.66
N THR A 125 -7.33 -9.72 -15.33
CA THR A 125 -7.52 -9.81 -16.78
C THR A 125 -8.99 -9.73 -17.19
N LYS A 126 -9.90 -9.94 -16.23
CA LYS A 126 -11.34 -9.72 -16.42
C LYS A 126 -11.66 -8.27 -16.06
N GLN A 127 -12.02 -7.49 -17.08
CA GLN A 127 -12.34 -6.08 -16.90
C GLN A 127 -13.61 -5.90 -16.06
N GLU A 128 -13.55 -4.98 -15.10
CA GLU A 128 -14.74 -4.51 -14.42
C GLU A 128 -15.55 -3.58 -15.33
N VAL A 129 -16.86 -3.78 -15.36
CA VAL A 129 -17.78 -2.98 -16.17
C VAL A 129 -18.91 -2.45 -15.30
N LEU A 130 -19.06 -1.13 -15.28
CA LEU A 130 -20.16 -0.46 -14.58
C LEU A 130 -21.42 -0.40 -15.45
N ASP A 131 -22.58 -0.61 -14.87
CA ASP A 131 -23.88 -0.43 -15.53
C ASP A 131 -24.37 1.00 -15.38
N TRP A 132 -23.86 1.88 -16.22
CA TRP A 132 -24.21 3.30 -16.21
C TRP A 132 -25.71 3.54 -16.45
N ALA A 133 -26.40 2.66 -17.18
CA ALA A 133 -27.84 2.78 -17.45
C ALA A 133 -28.68 2.60 -16.17
N LYS A 134 -28.16 1.88 -15.18
CA LYS A 134 -28.81 1.66 -13.87
C LYS A 134 -28.28 2.56 -12.75
N THR A 135 -27.52 3.60 -13.10
CA THR A 135 -27.06 4.58 -12.12
C THR A 135 -28.24 5.26 -11.43
N ASN A 136 -28.16 5.36 -10.12
CA ASN A 136 -29.11 6.13 -9.32
C ASN A 136 -28.35 7.22 -8.51
N TRP A 137 -29.05 7.96 -7.66
CA TRP A 137 -28.50 9.12 -6.96
C TRP A 137 -27.34 8.81 -6.01
N TRP A 138 -27.11 7.55 -5.65
CA TRP A 138 -26.11 7.17 -4.66
C TRP A 138 -25.15 6.05 -5.12
N MET A 139 -25.44 5.32 -6.20
CA MET A 139 -24.55 4.27 -6.70
C MET A 139 -24.73 4.01 -8.21
N THR A 140 -23.67 3.51 -8.81
CA THR A 140 -23.67 2.86 -10.12
C THR A 140 -23.40 1.37 -9.91
N PRO A 141 -24.33 0.46 -10.27
CA PRO A 141 -24.10 -0.97 -10.13
C PRO A 141 -22.97 -1.47 -11.03
N THR A 142 -22.31 -2.53 -10.60
CA THR A 142 -21.31 -3.24 -11.40
C THR A 142 -22.00 -4.34 -12.21
N ALA A 143 -21.92 -4.29 -13.53
CA ALA A 143 -22.46 -5.31 -14.44
C ALA A 143 -21.53 -6.53 -14.54
N THR A 144 -20.23 -6.32 -14.53
CA THR A 144 -19.20 -7.36 -14.56
C THR A 144 -18.13 -7.04 -13.53
N TYR A 145 -17.86 -7.97 -12.62
CA TYR A 145 -16.82 -7.81 -11.60
C TYR A 145 -15.47 -8.32 -12.09
N ALA A 146 -14.41 -7.62 -11.74
CA ALA A 146 -13.06 -8.14 -11.81
C ALA A 146 -12.94 -9.44 -10.99
N ASP A 147 -12.05 -10.35 -11.39
CA ASP A 147 -11.86 -11.62 -10.70
C ASP A 147 -10.58 -11.58 -9.85
N PHE A 148 -10.76 -11.56 -8.54
CA PHE A 148 -9.69 -11.62 -7.54
C PHE A 148 -9.75 -12.89 -6.68
N THR A 149 -10.53 -13.89 -7.08
CA THR A 149 -10.70 -15.14 -6.33
C THR A 149 -9.38 -15.89 -6.11
N ALA A 150 -8.44 -15.76 -7.05
CA ALA A 150 -7.13 -16.37 -6.97
C ALA A 150 -6.26 -15.83 -5.80
N LEU A 151 -6.56 -14.66 -5.23
CA LEU A 151 -5.86 -14.15 -4.04
C LEU A 151 -6.00 -15.08 -2.83
N SER A 152 -7.09 -15.86 -2.75
CA SER A 152 -7.29 -16.86 -1.69
C SER A 152 -6.30 -18.03 -1.78
N GLN A 153 -5.63 -18.21 -2.93
CA GLN A 153 -4.66 -19.28 -3.20
C GLN A 153 -3.22 -18.85 -2.96
N LEU A 154 -2.98 -17.58 -2.55
CA LEU A 154 -1.63 -17.12 -2.24
C LEU A 154 -1.02 -18.02 -1.15
N PRO A 155 0.22 -18.52 -1.36
CA PRO A 155 0.92 -19.32 -0.36
C PRO A 155 1.09 -18.55 0.94
N LYS A 156 0.99 -19.24 2.07
CA LYS A 156 1.27 -18.65 3.37
C LYS A 156 2.74 -18.27 3.49
N VAL A 157 2.99 -17.10 4.08
CA VAL A 157 4.33 -16.55 4.27
C VAL A 157 4.57 -16.17 5.73
N LYS A 158 5.81 -16.34 6.18
CA LYS A 158 6.28 -15.79 7.45
C LYS A 158 7.17 -14.61 7.19
N LEU A 159 6.96 -13.54 7.95
CA LEU A 159 7.74 -12.32 7.86
C LEU A 159 8.78 -12.26 8.98
N ASN A 160 9.94 -11.70 8.67
CA ASN A 160 10.86 -11.27 9.69
C ASN A 160 10.47 -9.86 10.13
N VAL A 161 10.14 -9.71 11.41
CA VAL A 161 9.78 -8.41 12.00
C VAL A 161 10.74 -8.12 13.14
N SER A 162 11.32 -6.92 13.13
CA SER A 162 12.10 -6.41 14.25
C SER A 162 11.70 -4.97 14.55
N GLU A 163 11.72 -4.61 15.82
CA GLU A 163 11.31 -3.28 16.26
C GLU A 163 12.29 -2.68 17.26
N ARG A 164 12.38 -1.36 17.25
CA ARG A 164 13.08 -0.56 18.23
C ARG A 164 12.20 0.63 18.59
N THR A 165 11.92 0.78 19.87
CA THR A 165 11.12 1.91 20.38
C THR A 165 12.01 2.90 21.10
N GLU A 166 11.83 4.17 20.80
CA GLU A 166 12.42 5.30 21.53
C GLU A 166 11.33 6.20 22.10
N ARG A 167 11.60 6.86 23.21
CA ARG A 167 10.71 7.83 23.81
C ARG A 167 11.16 9.24 23.47
N LYS A 168 10.23 10.07 22.99
CA LYS A 168 10.46 11.48 22.68
C LYS A 168 9.40 12.33 23.40
N GLY A 169 9.73 12.78 24.61
CA GLY A 169 8.77 13.50 25.45
C GLY A 169 7.60 12.63 25.89
N GLU A 170 6.38 13.02 25.51
CA GLU A 170 5.15 12.28 25.81
C GLU A 170 4.84 11.21 24.75
N GLU A 171 5.61 11.16 23.67
CA GLU A 171 5.40 10.20 22.58
C GLU A 171 6.41 9.05 22.65
N SER A 172 5.98 7.91 22.15
CA SER A 172 6.82 6.78 21.80
C SER A 172 6.84 6.64 20.28
N ILE A 173 8.02 6.44 19.71
CA ILE A 173 8.23 6.18 18.29
C ILE A 173 8.81 4.77 18.15
N THR A 174 8.07 3.88 17.54
CA THR A 174 8.51 2.52 17.25
C THR A 174 8.92 2.44 15.77
N HIS A 175 10.20 2.17 15.54
CA HIS A 175 10.78 1.88 14.23
C HIS A 175 10.62 0.38 13.98
N VAL A 176 9.98 0.03 12.91
CA VAL A 176 9.70 -1.36 12.52
C VAL A 176 10.42 -1.67 11.23
N THR A 177 11.23 -2.71 11.26
CA THR A 177 11.77 -3.32 10.04
C THR A 177 11.00 -4.59 9.77
N ILE A 178 10.44 -4.69 8.57
CA ILE A 178 9.71 -5.86 8.09
C ILE A 178 10.33 -6.38 6.80
N GLU A 179 10.52 -7.70 6.70
CA GLU A 179 11.12 -8.36 5.56
C GLU A 179 10.31 -9.59 5.16
N ASN A 180 10.13 -9.79 3.87
CA ASN A 180 9.56 -10.99 3.28
C ASN A 180 10.68 -11.91 2.75
N PRO A 181 11.18 -12.90 3.51
CA PRO A 181 12.24 -13.78 3.08
C PRO A 181 11.77 -14.88 2.12
N SER A 182 10.45 -14.96 1.86
CA SER A 182 9.86 -16.01 1.04
C SER A 182 10.00 -15.73 -0.46
N LYS A 183 9.58 -16.68 -1.29
CA LYS A 183 9.48 -16.56 -2.75
C LYS A 183 8.10 -16.12 -3.22
N SER A 184 7.17 -15.88 -2.30
CA SER A 184 5.77 -15.49 -2.58
C SER A 184 5.51 -14.08 -2.10
N LEU A 185 4.49 -13.44 -2.66
CA LEU A 185 4.03 -12.13 -2.19
C LEU A 185 3.50 -12.24 -0.75
N ALA A 186 3.93 -11.33 0.13
CA ALA A 186 3.21 -11.06 1.37
C ALA A 186 2.19 -9.95 1.08
N PHE A 187 0.92 -10.32 1.01
CA PHE A 187 -0.13 -9.44 0.53
C PHE A 187 -0.90 -8.78 1.66
N PHE A 188 -1.06 -7.47 1.56
CA PHE A 188 -1.89 -6.65 2.43
C PHE A 188 -1.54 -6.81 3.91
N VAL A 189 -0.26 -6.63 4.23
CA VAL A 189 0.30 -6.80 5.57
C VAL A 189 -0.13 -5.66 6.47
N ARG A 190 -0.80 -5.99 7.57
CA ARG A 190 -1.18 -5.08 8.64
C ARG A 190 -0.24 -5.22 9.81
N LEU A 191 0.32 -4.10 10.26
CA LEU A 191 1.09 -3.98 11.48
C LEU A 191 0.22 -3.39 12.58
N LYS A 192 0.41 -3.86 13.81
CA LYS A 192 -0.16 -3.25 15.02
C LYS A 192 0.89 -3.18 16.12
N VAL A 193 0.81 -2.17 16.96
CA VAL A 193 1.57 -2.10 18.21
C VAL A 193 0.68 -2.59 19.33
N ALA A 194 1.13 -3.57 20.10
CA ALA A 194 0.41 -4.18 21.20
C ALA A 194 1.12 -3.97 22.54
N LYS A 195 0.36 -4.02 23.65
CA LYS A 195 0.85 -4.01 25.02
C LYS A 195 1.38 -5.38 25.41
N GLY A 196 2.58 -5.71 24.92
CA GLY A 196 3.16 -7.05 25.04
C GLY A 196 2.68 -8.01 23.95
N ALA A 197 3.29 -9.19 23.89
CA ALA A 197 2.94 -10.23 22.91
C ALA A 197 1.49 -10.71 23.09
N LYS A 198 0.70 -10.71 22.03
CA LYS A 198 -0.74 -11.01 22.04
C LYS A 198 -1.57 -10.10 22.94
N GLY A 199 -1.02 -8.95 23.31
CA GLY A 199 -1.69 -7.96 24.13
C GLY A 199 -2.71 -7.12 23.37
N GLU A 200 -3.36 -6.21 24.11
CA GLU A 200 -4.28 -5.23 23.56
C GLU A 200 -3.54 -4.29 22.57
N GLU A 201 -4.19 -4.00 21.45
CA GLU A 201 -3.68 -3.03 20.49
C GLU A 201 -3.69 -1.61 21.09
N ILE A 202 -2.59 -0.89 20.93
CA ILE A 202 -2.50 0.52 21.31
C ILE A 202 -3.23 1.34 20.25
N LEU A 203 -4.11 2.23 20.68
CA LEU A 203 -4.85 3.14 19.80
C LEU A 203 -5.05 4.49 20.51
N PRO A 204 -4.99 5.62 19.79
CA PRO A 204 -4.63 5.72 18.38
C PRO A 204 -3.12 5.57 18.14
N VAL A 205 -2.74 5.03 16.98
CA VAL A 205 -1.37 4.97 16.48
C VAL A 205 -1.28 5.67 15.13
N ILE A 206 -0.34 6.57 14.98
CA ILE A 206 -0.02 7.22 13.71
C ILE A 206 1.07 6.41 13.03
N TRP A 207 0.70 5.64 12.02
CA TRP A 207 1.63 4.88 11.18
C TRP A 207 2.11 5.73 10.01
N GLU A 208 3.41 5.62 9.70
CA GLU A 208 3.95 6.17 8.46
C GLU A 208 3.33 5.49 7.24
N ASP A 209 3.30 4.16 7.23
CA ASP A 209 2.61 3.32 6.24
C ASP A 209 2.10 2.04 6.91
N ASN A 210 1.06 1.41 6.33
CA ASN A 210 0.50 0.15 6.78
C ASN A 210 -0.31 -0.49 5.65
N TYR A 211 -0.82 -1.72 5.84
CA TYR A 211 -1.50 -2.50 4.80
C TYR A 211 -0.66 -2.58 3.52
N ILE A 212 0.63 -2.84 3.71
CA ILE A 212 1.62 -2.89 2.64
C ILE A 212 1.69 -4.28 2.01
N SER A 213 2.10 -4.33 0.75
CA SER A 213 2.44 -5.59 0.08
C SER A 213 3.95 -5.65 -0.10
N LEU A 214 4.57 -6.78 0.25
CA LEU A 214 6.01 -6.99 0.16
C LEU A 214 6.32 -8.06 -0.88
N LEU A 215 7.05 -7.69 -1.91
CA LEU A 215 7.57 -8.62 -2.91
C LEU A 215 8.56 -9.62 -2.27
N PRO A 216 8.84 -10.75 -2.93
CA PRO A 216 9.88 -11.68 -2.50
C PRO A 216 11.23 -10.98 -2.25
N GLY A 217 11.81 -11.17 -1.06
CA GLY A 217 13.06 -10.56 -0.65
C GLY A 217 12.98 -9.06 -0.31
N GLU A 218 11.80 -8.46 -0.38
CA GLU A 218 11.64 -7.02 -0.06
C GLU A 218 11.71 -6.79 1.44
N LYS A 219 12.42 -5.71 1.79
CA LYS A 219 12.53 -5.19 3.15
C LYS A 219 12.04 -3.76 3.18
N ARG A 220 11.26 -3.41 4.20
CA ARG A 220 10.79 -2.04 4.47
C ARG A 220 11.00 -1.64 5.92
N GLU A 221 11.17 -0.35 6.10
CA GLU A 221 11.15 0.30 7.40
C GLU A 221 9.97 1.25 7.45
N VAL A 222 9.21 1.19 8.55
CA VAL A 222 8.08 2.08 8.81
C VAL A 222 8.08 2.51 10.27
N THR A 223 7.49 3.64 10.57
CA THR A 223 7.38 4.15 11.93
C THR A 223 5.95 4.16 12.42
N ALA A 224 5.80 3.98 13.75
CA ALA A 224 4.55 4.08 14.47
C ALA A 224 4.73 5.06 15.64
N THR A 225 3.95 6.13 15.68
CA THR A 225 3.96 7.13 16.75
C THR A 225 2.69 7.06 17.56
N TYR A 226 2.81 7.03 18.88
CA TYR A 226 1.69 6.97 19.82
C TYR A 226 2.06 7.58 21.17
N ARG A 227 1.08 7.91 22.00
CA ARG A 227 1.32 8.45 23.34
C ARG A 227 1.97 7.38 24.22
N ALA A 228 3.08 7.71 24.88
CA ALA A 228 3.79 6.79 25.77
C ALA A 228 2.90 6.31 26.97
N ALA A 229 1.96 7.15 27.41
CA ALA A 229 1.02 6.81 28.47
C ALA A 229 0.11 5.62 28.10
N GLU A 230 -0.17 5.41 26.81
CA GLU A 230 -1.01 4.29 26.34
C GLU A 230 -0.36 2.92 26.60
N LEU A 231 0.96 2.85 26.72
CA LEU A 231 1.67 1.62 27.09
C LEU A 231 1.48 1.23 28.58
N GLY A 232 1.29 2.22 29.45
CA GLY A 232 1.38 1.99 30.90
C GLY A 232 2.75 1.44 31.28
N THR A 233 2.80 0.27 31.88
CA THR A 233 4.04 -0.45 32.27
C THR A 233 4.44 -1.53 31.24
N ALA A 234 3.63 -1.74 30.18
CA ALA A 234 3.90 -2.78 29.19
C ALA A 234 5.07 -2.37 28.25
N LYS A 235 5.72 -3.38 27.70
CA LYS A 235 6.66 -3.18 26.59
C LYS A 235 5.87 -3.25 25.27
N PRO A 236 6.14 -2.35 24.30
CA PRO A 236 5.52 -2.43 23.00
C PRO A 236 6.02 -3.68 22.28
N VAL A 237 5.12 -4.34 21.56
CA VAL A 237 5.45 -5.46 20.64
C VAL A 237 4.72 -5.19 19.35
N VAL A 238 5.44 -5.33 18.23
CA VAL A 238 4.85 -5.22 16.91
C VAL A 238 4.41 -6.59 16.42
N GLU A 239 3.15 -6.70 16.06
CA GLU A 239 2.60 -7.90 15.43
C GLU A 239 2.23 -7.60 13.98
N ALA A 240 2.62 -8.50 13.08
CA ALA A 240 2.27 -8.46 11.67
C ALA A 240 1.23 -9.53 11.36
N THR A 241 0.19 -9.13 10.66
CA THR A 241 -0.85 -10.00 10.08
C THR A 241 -1.03 -9.64 8.62
N GLY A 242 -1.76 -10.42 7.85
CA GLY A 242 -2.01 -10.09 6.45
C GLY A 242 -2.91 -11.12 5.79
N TRP A 243 -3.18 -10.91 4.51
CA TRP A 243 -4.05 -11.81 3.76
C TRP A 243 -3.53 -13.25 3.79
N ASN A 244 -2.24 -13.42 3.58
CA ASN A 244 -1.55 -14.71 3.56
C ASN A 244 -0.37 -14.80 4.54
N VAL A 245 -0.31 -13.94 5.56
CA VAL A 245 0.75 -13.93 6.58
C VAL A 245 0.35 -14.82 7.75
N GLU A 246 1.31 -15.66 8.24
CA GLU A 246 1.19 -16.54 9.41
C GLU A 246 1.96 -16.01 10.61
#